data_a9bddb3e4a90428d697610462c885b8d
#
_entry.id   a9bddb3e4a90428d697610462c885b8d
#
_cell.length_a   1.000
_cell.length_b   1.000
_cell.length_c   1.000
_cell.angle_alpha   90.00
_cell.angle_beta   90.00
_cell.angle_gamma   90.00
#
_symmetry.space_group_name_H-M   'P 1'
#
loop_
_entity.id
_entity.type
_entity.pdbx_description
1 polymer ?
#
loop_
_entity_poly.entity_id
_entity_poly.type
_entity_poly.pdbx_seq_one_letter_code
_entity_poly.pdbx_strand_id
1 'polypeptide(L)'
;RVLGNAQFRKEMLELNVPSGIYSMIAGIDLVCVGEDEWYVLEDNLRVPSGVSYMLENRKMMMRLFPDLFSAHRIAPVAHYPDLLLETLRQGAPDAQEDPTVVVLTPGLYNSAYFEHAFLAQQMGVELVEGKDLIVEDDTVYMQTTHGKKRVDVIYRRIDDDYLDPEVFNADSMLGVRGLMRAYRAGRVTLANAVGTGVADDKSIYPYVPDMIRFYLGQEPILHNVPTHICSEADSLSYVLDNLEKL
;
A
#
# COMPACT_ATOMS: atom_id res chain seq x y z
N ARG A 1 3.22 -18.80 -12.20
CA ARG A 1 2.34 -17.63 -12.20
C ARG A 1 3.04 -16.40 -11.61
N VAL A 2 3.56 -16.43 -10.39
CA VAL A 2 4.25 -15.29 -9.75
C VAL A 2 5.39 -14.73 -10.61
N LEU A 3 6.35 -15.57 -11.04
CA LEU A 3 7.51 -15.11 -11.84
C LEU A 3 7.13 -14.59 -13.24
N GLY A 4 5.98 -14.92 -13.76
CA GLY A 4 5.48 -14.42 -15.05
C GLY A 4 4.46 -13.29 -14.91
N ASN A 5 4.23 -12.79 -13.68
CA ASN A 5 3.31 -11.70 -13.42
C ASN A 5 3.91 -10.37 -13.90
N ALA A 6 3.10 -9.49 -14.49
CA ALA A 6 3.54 -8.18 -14.97
C ALA A 6 4.04 -7.27 -13.83
N GLN A 7 3.58 -7.51 -12.60
CA GLN A 7 4.01 -6.79 -11.40
C GLN A 7 5.23 -7.41 -10.71
N PHE A 8 5.73 -8.55 -11.23
CA PHE A 8 6.94 -9.15 -10.67
C PHE A 8 8.17 -8.30 -10.98
N ARG A 9 8.87 -7.89 -9.94
CA ARG A 9 10.06 -7.04 -10.05
C ARG A 9 11.32 -7.85 -9.80
N LYS A 10 12.01 -8.24 -10.89
CA LYS A 10 13.28 -8.98 -10.82
C LYS A 10 14.38 -8.20 -10.09
N GLU A 11 14.25 -6.87 -10.06
CA GLU A 11 15.15 -5.93 -9.39
C GLU A 11 15.13 -6.12 -7.86
N MET A 12 14.11 -6.80 -7.34
CA MET A 12 13.97 -7.13 -5.91
C MET A 12 14.56 -8.49 -5.54
N LEU A 13 15.01 -9.28 -6.51
CA LEU A 13 15.67 -10.56 -6.21
C LEU A 13 16.93 -10.29 -5.37
N GLU A 14 17.11 -11.13 -4.33
CA GLU A 14 18.24 -11.06 -3.39
C GLU A 14 18.35 -9.76 -2.58
N LEU A 15 17.33 -8.89 -2.64
CA LEU A 15 17.29 -7.68 -1.82
C LEU A 15 16.66 -7.99 -0.47
N ASN A 16 17.39 -7.72 0.61
CA ASN A 16 16.84 -7.74 1.95
C ASN A 16 16.14 -6.41 2.23
N VAL A 17 14.81 -6.46 2.32
CA VAL A 17 14.01 -5.27 2.65
C VAL A 17 14.35 -4.82 4.08
N PRO A 18 14.59 -3.53 4.32
CA PRO A 18 14.77 -3.01 5.68
C PRO A 18 13.66 -3.50 6.61
N SER A 19 14.00 -3.87 7.83
CA SER A 19 13.09 -4.48 8.82
C SER A 19 12.44 -5.82 8.41
N GLY A 20 12.64 -6.33 7.19
CA GLY A 20 12.01 -7.55 6.68
C GLY A 20 10.51 -7.43 6.39
N ILE A 21 9.96 -6.22 6.43
CA ILE A 21 8.52 -5.97 6.23
C ILE A 21 8.28 -5.48 4.80
N TYR A 22 7.66 -6.32 3.97
CA TYR A 22 7.35 -5.99 2.58
C TYR A 22 6.08 -5.13 2.45
N SER A 23 5.07 -5.39 3.28
CA SER A 23 3.80 -4.64 3.29
C SER A 23 3.51 -4.13 4.69
N MET A 24 3.53 -2.82 4.86
CA MET A 24 3.18 -2.12 6.10
C MET A 24 1.71 -1.74 6.14
N ILE A 25 1.12 -1.53 4.97
CA ILE A 25 -0.27 -1.15 4.79
C ILE A 25 -0.91 -2.14 3.81
N ALA A 26 -2.02 -2.74 4.21
CA ALA A 26 -2.85 -3.58 3.37
C ALA A 26 -4.24 -2.96 3.21
N GLY A 27 -4.69 -2.81 1.97
CA GLY A 27 -6.04 -2.39 1.62
C GLY A 27 -6.85 -3.63 1.24
N ILE A 28 -7.68 -4.11 2.16
CA ILE A 28 -8.52 -5.29 1.94
C ILE A 28 -9.93 -4.82 1.60
N ASP A 29 -10.38 -5.11 0.39
CA ASP A 29 -11.74 -4.79 -0.03
C ASP A 29 -12.70 -5.88 0.45
N LEU A 30 -13.77 -5.46 1.13
CA LEU A 30 -14.76 -6.35 1.69
C LEU A 30 -16.14 -6.10 1.08
N VAL A 31 -16.88 -7.17 0.86
CA VAL A 31 -18.30 -7.10 0.50
C VAL A 31 -19.14 -7.78 1.57
N CYS A 32 -20.22 -7.10 1.99
CA CYS A 32 -21.21 -7.62 2.91
C CYS A 32 -22.39 -8.18 2.11
N VAL A 33 -22.65 -9.46 2.24
CA VAL A 33 -23.73 -10.16 1.49
C VAL A 33 -24.93 -10.54 2.37
N GLY A 34 -24.81 -10.38 3.68
CA GLY A 34 -25.84 -10.70 4.65
C GLY A 34 -25.54 -10.10 6.01
N GLU A 35 -26.38 -10.37 7.02
CA GLU A 35 -26.16 -9.96 8.39
C GLU A 35 -24.90 -10.68 8.92
N ASP A 36 -23.85 -9.90 9.22
CA ASP A 36 -22.55 -10.38 9.69
C ASP A 36 -21.80 -11.33 8.71
N GLU A 37 -22.19 -11.37 7.44
CA GLU A 37 -21.57 -12.21 6.42
C GLU A 37 -20.70 -11.38 5.48
N TRP A 38 -19.37 -11.48 5.65
CA TRP A 38 -18.37 -10.69 4.95
C TRP A 38 -17.42 -11.56 4.12
N TYR A 39 -17.17 -11.12 2.89
CA TYR A 39 -16.23 -11.76 1.99
C TYR A 39 -15.12 -10.78 1.60
N VAL A 40 -13.91 -11.30 1.48
CA VAL A 40 -12.80 -10.57 0.87
C VAL A 40 -13.03 -10.56 -0.64
N LEU A 41 -12.97 -9.38 -1.26
CA LEU A 41 -13.12 -9.18 -2.70
C LEU A 41 -11.75 -9.07 -3.38
N GLU A 42 -10.80 -8.39 -2.75
CA GLU A 42 -9.41 -8.28 -3.21
C GLU A 42 -8.47 -7.81 -2.11
N ASP A 43 -7.17 -8.03 -2.36
CA ASP A 43 -6.07 -7.57 -1.53
C ASP A 43 -5.27 -6.53 -2.32
N ASN A 44 -5.07 -5.33 -1.75
CA ASN A 44 -4.26 -4.28 -2.34
C ASN A 44 -3.04 -4.03 -1.46
N LEU A 45 -1.85 -4.43 -1.93
CA LEU A 45 -0.59 -4.35 -1.18
C LEU A 45 0.47 -3.45 -1.83
N ARG A 46 0.24 -2.97 -3.06
CA ARG A 46 1.18 -2.09 -3.75
C ARG A 46 1.10 -0.65 -3.25
N VAL A 47 -0.04 0.01 -3.53
CA VAL A 47 -0.32 1.40 -3.15
C VAL A 47 -1.80 1.50 -2.72
N PRO A 48 -2.21 0.85 -1.62
CA PRO A 48 -3.61 0.87 -1.19
C PRO A 48 -4.07 2.30 -0.93
N SER A 49 -5.33 2.61 -1.30
CA SER A 49 -5.92 3.94 -1.18
C SER A 49 -7.37 3.86 -0.69
N GLY A 50 -7.95 5.01 -0.32
CA GLY A 50 -9.35 5.11 0.06
C GLY A 50 -9.60 5.44 1.54
N VAL A 51 -8.62 5.30 2.43
CA VAL A 51 -8.80 5.53 3.87
C VAL A 51 -9.15 6.98 4.21
N SER A 52 -8.67 7.95 3.44
CA SER A 52 -9.03 9.36 3.61
C SER A 52 -10.52 9.59 3.44
N TYR A 53 -11.11 8.92 2.46
CA TYR A 53 -12.57 8.98 2.21
C TYR A 53 -13.35 8.30 3.31
N MET A 54 -12.87 7.20 3.87
CA MET A 54 -13.48 6.54 5.03
C MET A 54 -13.51 7.49 6.23
N LEU A 55 -12.40 8.19 6.50
CA LEU A 55 -12.29 9.16 7.60
C LEU A 55 -13.23 10.36 7.39
N GLU A 56 -13.28 10.92 6.18
CA GLU A 56 -14.18 12.03 5.87
C GLU A 56 -15.65 11.59 5.87
N ASN A 57 -15.99 10.42 5.32
CA ASN A 57 -17.33 9.86 5.41
C ASN A 57 -17.78 9.67 6.85
N ARG A 58 -16.90 9.18 7.73
CA ARG A 58 -17.21 9.07 9.16
C ARG A 58 -17.54 10.44 9.78
N LYS A 59 -16.77 11.48 9.48
CA LYS A 59 -17.05 12.84 9.96
C LYS A 59 -18.39 13.36 9.45
N MET A 60 -18.69 13.13 8.17
CA MET A 60 -19.99 13.52 7.57
C MET A 60 -21.15 12.77 8.20
N MET A 61 -21.06 11.46 8.37
CA MET A 61 -22.09 10.64 9.02
C MET A 61 -22.39 11.11 10.45
N MET A 62 -21.35 11.43 11.24
CA MET A 62 -21.53 11.95 12.59
C MET A 62 -22.26 13.31 12.62
N ARG A 63 -22.07 14.15 11.59
CA ARG A 63 -22.75 15.46 11.46
C ARG A 63 -24.19 15.31 10.99
N LEU A 64 -24.44 14.40 10.04
CA LEU A 64 -25.76 14.22 9.43
C LEU A 64 -26.69 13.37 10.29
N PHE A 65 -26.15 12.42 11.04
CA PHE A 65 -26.92 11.44 11.82
C PHE A 65 -26.41 11.32 13.26
N PRO A 66 -26.36 12.41 14.05
CA PRO A 66 -25.82 12.41 15.41
C PRO A 66 -26.57 11.45 16.34
N ASP A 67 -27.90 11.33 16.17
CA ASP A 67 -28.72 10.44 16.98
C ASP A 67 -28.39 8.96 16.76
N LEU A 68 -28.00 8.59 15.53
CA LEU A 68 -27.55 7.23 15.21
C LEU A 68 -26.29 6.88 15.99
N PHE A 69 -25.32 7.80 16.02
CA PHE A 69 -24.06 7.62 16.76
C PHE A 69 -24.26 7.60 18.28
N SER A 70 -25.27 8.33 18.79
CA SER A 70 -25.63 8.32 20.21
C SER A 70 -26.32 7.02 20.62
N ALA A 71 -27.12 6.43 19.71
CA ALA A 71 -27.86 5.19 19.97
C ALA A 71 -26.97 3.92 19.83
N HIS A 72 -25.88 3.99 19.06
CA HIS A 72 -25.02 2.85 18.77
C HIS A 72 -23.58 3.10 19.22
N ARG A 73 -22.94 2.08 19.78
CA ARG A 73 -21.52 2.11 20.14
C ARG A 73 -20.64 1.85 18.90
N ILE A 74 -20.43 2.91 18.11
CA ILE A 74 -19.60 2.82 16.90
C ILE A 74 -18.14 3.12 17.27
N ALA A 75 -17.22 2.18 17.01
CA ALA A 75 -15.80 2.35 17.31
C ALA A 75 -15.21 3.57 16.56
N PRO A 76 -14.37 4.39 17.22
CA PRO A 76 -13.71 5.53 16.57
C PRO A 76 -12.66 5.05 15.56
N VAL A 77 -12.47 5.85 14.50
CA VAL A 77 -11.45 5.61 13.46
C VAL A 77 -10.51 6.81 13.28
N ALA A 78 -10.73 7.89 14.01
CA ALA A 78 -9.98 9.15 13.84
C ALA A 78 -8.48 9.03 14.17
N HIS A 79 -8.08 8.01 14.92
CA HIS A 79 -6.69 7.73 15.30
C HIS A 79 -5.89 7.00 14.20
N TYR A 80 -6.50 6.68 13.07
CA TYR A 80 -5.82 5.98 11.97
C TYR A 80 -4.53 6.68 11.50
N PRO A 81 -4.49 8.02 11.28
CA PRO A 81 -3.26 8.68 10.84
C PRO A 81 -2.11 8.56 11.86
N ASP A 82 -2.41 8.56 13.15
CA ASP A 82 -1.41 8.39 14.21
C ASP A 82 -0.82 6.96 14.17
N LEU A 83 -1.68 5.94 14.02
CA LEU A 83 -1.24 4.55 13.87
C LEU A 83 -0.45 4.33 12.58
N LEU A 84 -0.85 4.97 11.48
CA LEU A 84 -0.12 4.91 10.22
C LEU A 84 1.29 5.50 10.39
N LEU A 85 1.41 6.68 11.00
CA LEU A 85 2.70 7.32 11.26
C LEU A 85 3.59 6.45 12.16
N GLU A 86 3.03 5.89 13.22
CA GLU A 86 3.75 4.98 14.12
C GLU A 86 4.26 3.74 13.37
N THR A 87 3.40 3.10 12.55
CA THR A 87 3.78 1.95 11.72
C THR A 87 4.92 2.29 10.77
N LEU A 88 4.84 3.45 10.11
CA LEU A 88 5.90 3.92 9.20
C LEU A 88 7.21 4.16 9.93
N ARG A 89 7.18 4.80 11.10
CA ARG A 89 8.37 5.05 11.94
C ARG A 89 9.04 3.77 12.43
N GLN A 90 8.25 2.76 12.81
CA GLN A 90 8.76 1.44 13.20
C GLN A 90 9.48 0.71 12.05
N GLY A 91 9.15 1.06 10.80
CA GLY A 91 9.82 0.55 9.61
C GLY A 91 11.14 1.22 9.26
N ALA A 92 11.61 2.22 10.01
CA ALA A 92 12.85 2.93 9.73
C ALA A 92 14.05 1.96 9.72
N PRO A 93 15.02 2.14 8.79
CA PRO A 93 16.13 1.20 8.63
C PRO A 93 17.10 1.16 9.82
N ASP A 94 17.26 2.28 10.49
CA ASP A 94 18.10 2.42 11.68
C ASP A 94 17.21 2.68 12.91
N ALA A 95 17.62 2.20 14.08
CA ALA A 95 16.93 2.49 15.34
C ALA A 95 17.16 3.96 15.76
N GLN A 96 16.44 4.88 15.11
CA GLN A 96 16.46 6.31 15.43
C GLN A 96 15.29 6.64 16.36
N GLU A 97 15.50 7.57 17.28
CA GLU A 97 14.44 8.02 18.21
C GLU A 97 13.30 8.75 17.48
N ASP A 98 13.61 9.49 16.40
CA ASP A 98 12.61 10.24 15.61
C ASP A 98 12.93 10.21 14.11
N PRO A 99 12.61 9.08 13.41
CA PRO A 99 12.88 8.95 11.99
C PRO A 99 12.01 9.90 11.16
N THR A 100 12.63 10.51 10.14
CA THR A 100 11.92 11.40 9.21
C THR A 100 11.10 10.57 8.22
N VAL A 101 9.78 10.72 8.27
CA VAL A 101 8.81 10.14 7.35
C VAL A 101 8.33 11.20 6.37
N VAL A 102 8.21 10.85 5.08
CA VAL A 102 7.60 11.70 4.05
C VAL A 102 6.57 10.94 3.24
N VAL A 103 5.59 11.63 2.68
CA VAL A 103 4.65 11.08 1.68
C VAL A 103 5.14 11.49 0.29
N LEU A 104 5.55 10.53 -0.53
CA LEU A 104 5.97 10.77 -1.91
C LEU A 104 4.79 10.64 -2.86
N THR A 105 4.40 11.76 -3.46
CA THR A 105 3.29 11.87 -4.41
C THR A 105 3.79 12.08 -5.84
N PRO A 106 3.07 11.57 -6.87
CA PRO A 106 3.32 11.94 -8.27
C PRO A 106 2.79 13.33 -8.64
N GLY A 107 2.15 14.05 -7.69
CA GLY A 107 1.69 15.42 -7.86
C GLY A 107 0.20 15.57 -8.18
N LEU A 108 -0.18 16.80 -8.47
CA LEU A 108 -1.57 17.26 -8.58
C LEU A 108 -2.44 16.54 -9.63
N TYR A 109 -1.82 15.99 -10.67
CA TYR A 109 -2.56 15.31 -11.74
C TYR A 109 -2.93 13.86 -11.40
N ASN A 110 -2.51 13.35 -10.25
CA ASN A 110 -2.90 12.03 -9.80
C ASN A 110 -4.32 12.07 -9.21
N SER A 111 -5.17 11.12 -9.59
CA SER A 111 -6.56 11.03 -9.11
C SER A 111 -6.69 10.89 -7.59
N ALA A 112 -5.68 10.29 -6.92
CA ALA A 112 -5.63 10.12 -5.47
C ALA A 112 -4.86 11.24 -4.74
N TYR A 113 -4.52 12.36 -5.41
CA TYR A 113 -3.75 13.44 -4.80
C TYR A 113 -4.39 14.00 -3.53
N PHE A 114 -5.72 14.09 -3.50
CA PHE A 114 -6.44 14.49 -2.29
C PHE A 114 -6.04 13.61 -1.10
N GLU A 115 -6.03 12.29 -1.27
CA GLU A 115 -5.65 11.37 -0.20
C GLU A 115 -4.19 11.55 0.23
N HIS A 116 -3.28 11.75 -0.72
CA HIS A 116 -1.86 11.97 -0.41
C HIS A 116 -1.68 13.21 0.48
N ALA A 117 -2.30 14.32 0.10
CA ALA A 117 -2.25 15.57 0.84
C ALA A 117 -2.96 15.47 2.20
N PHE A 118 -4.13 14.82 2.23
CA PHE A 118 -4.89 14.60 3.44
C PHE A 118 -4.10 13.78 4.48
N LEU A 119 -3.53 12.65 4.06
CA LEU A 119 -2.77 11.79 4.98
C LEU A 119 -1.48 12.47 5.46
N ALA A 120 -0.74 13.15 4.58
CA ALA A 120 0.44 13.92 4.98
C ALA A 120 0.09 14.97 6.03
N GLN A 121 -1.00 15.73 5.82
CA GLN A 121 -1.48 16.72 6.75
C GLN A 121 -1.93 16.12 8.10
N GLN A 122 -2.68 15.02 8.07
CA GLN A 122 -3.17 14.38 9.29
C GLN A 122 -2.04 13.74 10.11
N MET A 123 -1.03 13.17 9.47
CA MET A 123 0.17 12.63 10.11
C MET A 123 1.15 13.73 10.56
N GLY A 124 1.03 14.96 10.05
CA GLY A 124 1.98 16.04 10.31
C GLY A 124 3.36 15.82 9.68
N VAL A 125 3.39 15.17 8.50
CA VAL A 125 4.62 14.91 7.73
C VAL A 125 4.61 15.66 6.40
N GLU A 126 5.80 15.83 5.81
CA GLU A 126 5.93 16.51 4.54
C GLU A 126 5.36 15.70 3.37
N LEU A 127 4.60 16.38 2.51
CA LEU A 127 4.20 15.89 1.19
C LEU A 127 5.25 16.33 0.18
N VAL A 128 5.90 15.39 -0.48
CA VAL A 128 7.01 15.66 -1.41
C VAL A 128 6.73 15.06 -2.78
N GLU A 129 7.23 15.71 -3.84
CA GLU A 129 7.35 15.15 -5.19
C GLU A 129 8.78 14.65 -5.44
N GLY A 130 9.00 13.85 -6.47
CA GLY A 130 10.34 13.34 -6.79
C GLY A 130 11.42 14.41 -6.91
N LYS A 131 11.07 15.59 -7.42
CA LYS A 131 11.99 16.74 -7.55
C LYS A 131 12.47 17.33 -6.21
N ASP A 132 11.73 17.09 -5.13
CA ASP A 132 12.04 17.59 -3.79
C ASP A 132 13.03 16.68 -3.05
N LEU A 133 13.27 15.48 -3.60
CA LEU A 133 14.18 14.47 -3.03
C LEU A 133 15.45 14.33 -3.88
N ILE A 134 16.55 14.11 -3.19
CA ILE A 134 17.85 13.79 -3.81
C ILE A 134 18.50 12.62 -3.09
N VAL A 135 19.32 11.85 -3.83
CA VAL A 135 20.13 10.77 -3.27
C VAL A 135 21.60 11.12 -3.38
N GLU A 136 22.28 11.18 -2.24
CA GLU A 136 23.70 11.42 -2.13
C GLU A 136 24.34 10.38 -1.20
N ASP A 137 25.42 9.75 -1.63
CA ASP A 137 26.11 8.70 -0.84
C ASP A 137 25.14 7.63 -0.30
N ASP A 138 24.25 7.16 -1.17
CA ASP A 138 23.20 6.19 -0.89
C ASP A 138 22.22 6.59 0.24
N THR A 139 22.13 7.88 0.53
CA THR A 139 21.21 8.43 1.53
C THR A 139 20.22 9.38 0.86
N VAL A 140 18.96 9.27 1.21
CA VAL A 140 17.90 10.13 0.69
C VAL A 140 17.81 11.40 1.53
N TYR A 141 17.74 12.54 0.86
CA TYR A 141 17.51 13.83 1.50
C TYR A 141 16.34 14.56 0.84
N MET A 142 15.55 15.21 1.68
CA MET A 142 14.56 16.20 1.27
C MET A 142 15.22 17.58 1.24
N GLN A 143 14.96 18.36 0.19
CA GLN A 143 15.39 19.74 0.08
C GLN A 143 14.43 20.66 0.83
N THR A 144 14.94 21.46 1.75
CA THR A 144 14.18 22.42 2.53
C THR A 144 14.78 23.82 2.42
N THR A 145 14.05 24.85 2.85
CA THR A 145 14.55 26.23 2.90
C THR A 145 15.73 26.42 3.88
N HIS A 146 15.95 25.45 4.77
CA HIS A 146 17.06 25.45 5.73
C HIS A 146 18.20 24.51 5.36
N GLY A 147 18.14 23.92 4.16
CA GLY A 147 19.11 22.93 3.68
C GLY A 147 18.51 21.54 3.50
N LYS A 148 19.37 20.53 3.49
CA LYS A 148 18.95 19.13 3.29
C LYS A 148 18.57 18.50 4.63
N LYS A 149 17.47 17.76 4.66
CA LYS A 149 17.05 16.93 5.78
C LYS A 149 17.01 15.47 5.33
N ARG A 150 17.68 14.56 6.06
CA ARG A 150 17.66 13.13 5.78
C ARG A 150 16.22 12.61 5.83
N VAL A 151 15.90 11.67 4.95
CA VAL A 151 14.63 10.95 4.91
C VAL A 151 14.90 9.48 5.18
N ASP A 152 14.22 8.93 6.17
CA ASP A 152 14.38 7.55 6.64
C ASP A 152 13.29 6.62 6.12
N VAL A 153 12.06 7.12 5.99
CA VAL A 153 10.91 6.34 5.50
C VAL A 153 10.14 7.15 4.46
N ILE A 154 9.87 6.53 3.34
CA ILE A 154 9.04 7.08 2.27
C ILE A 154 7.74 6.29 2.17
N TYR A 155 6.62 6.90 2.56
CA TYR A 155 5.29 6.40 2.22
C TYR A 155 5.00 6.78 0.77
N ARG A 156 5.29 5.85 -0.14
CA ARG A 156 5.19 6.10 -1.58
C ARG A 156 3.76 5.97 -2.09
N ARG A 157 3.38 6.94 -2.93
CA ARG A 157 2.11 6.93 -3.67
C ARG A 157 2.36 6.91 -5.18
N ILE A 158 3.52 6.44 -5.57
CA ILE A 158 3.99 6.28 -6.95
C ILE A 158 4.13 4.79 -7.25
N ASP A 159 3.70 4.38 -8.44
CA ASP A 159 3.89 3.01 -8.94
C ASP A 159 5.37 2.68 -9.15
N ASP A 160 5.69 1.39 -9.04
CA ASP A 160 7.05 0.87 -9.17
C ASP A 160 7.75 1.37 -10.45
N ASP A 161 7.03 1.36 -11.59
CA ASP A 161 7.58 1.73 -12.89
C ASP A 161 8.10 3.17 -12.94
N TYR A 162 7.60 4.05 -12.11
CA TYR A 162 7.96 5.47 -12.10
C TYR A 162 8.85 5.87 -10.93
N LEU A 163 9.17 4.93 -10.02
CA LEU A 163 9.79 5.23 -8.73
C LEU A 163 11.26 5.67 -8.85
N ASP A 164 12.04 5.00 -9.71
CA ASP A 164 13.45 5.34 -9.95
C ASP A 164 13.79 5.21 -11.45
N PRO A 165 14.08 6.33 -12.15
CA PRO A 165 14.42 6.32 -13.57
C PRO A 165 15.73 5.60 -13.89
N GLU A 166 16.61 5.33 -12.93
CA GLU A 166 17.84 4.54 -13.15
C GLU A 166 17.58 3.04 -13.20
N VAL A 167 16.43 2.57 -12.71
CA VAL A 167 16.15 1.15 -12.56
C VAL A 167 14.94 0.70 -13.37
N PHE A 168 13.90 1.55 -13.44
CA PHE A 168 12.63 1.23 -14.09
C PHE A 168 12.46 2.03 -15.40
N ASN A 169 11.53 2.96 -15.44
CA ASN A 169 11.28 3.78 -16.63
C ASN A 169 12.22 4.98 -16.66
N ALA A 170 13.20 4.97 -17.59
CA ALA A 170 14.20 6.03 -17.73
C ALA A 170 13.61 7.41 -18.06
N ASP A 171 12.39 7.46 -18.62
CA ASP A 171 11.68 8.72 -18.96
C ASP A 171 10.83 9.23 -17.78
N SER A 172 10.84 8.55 -16.63
CA SER A 172 10.06 8.98 -15.48
C SER A 172 10.56 10.32 -14.93
N MET A 173 9.64 11.27 -14.86
CA MET A 173 9.83 12.57 -14.20
C MET A 173 9.21 12.63 -12.80
N LEU A 174 8.60 11.52 -12.34
CA LEU A 174 7.84 11.47 -11.09
C LEU A 174 8.67 10.90 -9.92
N GLY A 175 9.64 10.06 -10.24
CA GLY A 175 10.44 9.33 -9.26
C GLY A 175 11.70 10.06 -8.82
N VAL A 176 12.51 9.35 -8.05
CA VAL A 176 13.75 9.87 -7.47
C VAL A 176 14.93 9.06 -8.01
N ARG A 177 15.81 9.72 -8.75
CA ARG A 177 17.01 9.10 -9.32
C ARG A 177 17.93 8.55 -8.23
N GLY A 178 18.25 7.24 -8.33
CA GLY A 178 19.12 6.55 -7.38
C GLY A 178 18.40 6.08 -6.09
N LEU A 179 17.08 6.21 -6.01
CA LEU A 179 16.32 5.78 -4.84
C LEU A 179 16.49 4.28 -4.56
N MET A 180 16.48 3.45 -5.60
CA MET A 180 16.66 2.01 -5.45
C MET A 180 18.10 1.64 -4.99
N ARG A 181 19.09 2.48 -5.24
CA ARG A 181 20.44 2.31 -4.69
C ARG A 181 20.47 2.56 -3.19
N ALA A 182 19.85 3.66 -2.72
CA ALA A 182 19.68 3.95 -1.30
C ALA A 182 18.87 2.86 -0.57
N TYR A 183 17.83 2.36 -1.23
CA TYR A 183 16.99 1.28 -0.69
C TYR A 183 17.77 -0.03 -0.54
N ARG A 184 18.55 -0.42 -1.55
CA ARG A 184 19.43 -1.61 -1.50
C ARG A 184 20.53 -1.49 -0.46
N ALA A 185 21.02 -0.28 -0.22
CA ALA A 185 22.00 0.00 0.83
C ALA A 185 21.39 -0.03 2.25
N GLY A 186 20.07 -0.26 2.38
CA GLY A 186 19.36 -0.26 3.66
C GLY A 186 19.33 1.11 4.34
N ARG A 187 19.38 2.20 3.55
CA ARG A 187 19.45 3.58 4.08
C ARG A 187 18.11 4.28 4.12
N VAL A 188 17.09 3.73 3.48
CA VAL A 188 15.72 4.24 3.44
C VAL A 188 14.75 3.08 3.37
N THR A 189 13.59 3.23 3.98
CA THR A 189 12.48 2.28 3.85
C THR A 189 11.42 2.81 2.90
N LEU A 190 10.92 1.94 2.03
CA LEU A 190 9.79 2.20 1.14
C LEU A 190 8.55 1.46 1.65
N ALA A 191 7.49 2.16 1.94
CA ALA A 191 6.22 1.59 2.35
C ALA A 191 5.15 1.78 1.24
N ASN A 192 4.61 0.73 0.63
CA ASN A 192 5.07 -0.65 0.72
C ASN A 192 6.29 -0.91 -0.16
N ALA A 193 6.94 -2.03 0.05
CA ALA A 193 8.11 -2.43 -0.75
C ALA A 193 7.79 -2.51 -2.25
N VAL A 194 8.81 -2.33 -3.08
CA VAL A 194 8.71 -2.55 -4.53
C VAL A 194 8.38 -4.03 -4.80
N GLY A 195 7.52 -4.28 -5.77
CA GLY A 195 7.14 -5.63 -6.18
C GLY A 195 5.97 -6.24 -5.41
N THR A 196 5.43 -5.57 -4.37
CA THR A 196 4.25 -6.05 -3.62
C THR A 196 2.98 -6.08 -4.48
N GLY A 197 2.96 -5.39 -5.63
CA GLY A 197 1.86 -5.43 -6.59
C GLY A 197 1.54 -6.80 -7.17
N VAL A 198 2.41 -7.80 -7.01
CA VAL A 198 2.09 -9.20 -7.34
C VAL A 198 0.88 -9.68 -6.55
N ALA A 199 0.72 -9.22 -5.30
CA ALA A 199 -0.40 -9.61 -4.45
C ALA A 199 -1.73 -8.97 -4.86
N ASP A 200 -1.69 -7.83 -5.57
CA ASP A 200 -2.88 -7.15 -6.09
C ASP A 200 -3.50 -7.88 -7.30
N ASP A 201 -2.77 -8.85 -7.87
CA ASP A 201 -3.22 -9.55 -9.08
C ASP A 201 -4.29 -10.60 -8.74
N LYS A 202 -5.45 -10.47 -9.39
CA LYS A 202 -6.57 -11.41 -9.25
C LYS A 202 -6.19 -12.88 -9.55
N SER A 203 -5.09 -13.15 -10.25
CA SER A 203 -4.58 -14.50 -10.47
C SER A 203 -3.90 -15.10 -9.22
N ILE A 204 -3.55 -14.29 -8.24
CA ILE A 204 -2.95 -14.71 -6.96
C ILE A 204 -4.03 -14.84 -5.88
N TYR A 205 -5.02 -13.97 -5.89
CA TYR A 205 -6.11 -13.91 -4.93
C TYR A 205 -6.75 -15.27 -4.58
N PRO A 206 -7.06 -16.20 -5.52
CA PRO A 206 -7.67 -17.48 -5.18
C PRO A 206 -6.82 -18.38 -4.28
N TYR A 207 -5.51 -18.13 -4.22
CA TYR A 207 -4.58 -18.92 -3.40
C TYR A 207 -4.37 -18.38 -1.99
N VAL A 208 -4.87 -17.19 -1.69
CA VAL A 208 -4.66 -16.55 -0.37
C VAL A 208 -5.16 -17.42 0.78
N PRO A 209 -6.35 -18.06 0.73
CA PRO A 209 -6.79 -18.97 1.78
C PRO A 209 -5.82 -20.15 2.02
N ASP A 210 -5.27 -20.71 0.94
CA ASP A 210 -4.29 -21.82 1.05
C ASP A 210 -2.93 -21.33 1.57
N MET A 211 -2.53 -20.11 1.23
CA MET A 211 -1.34 -19.47 1.80
C MET A 211 -1.49 -19.27 3.31
N ILE A 212 -2.66 -18.82 3.78
CA ILE A 212 -2.96 -18.67 5.22
C ILE A 212 -2.80 -20.02 5.93
N ARG A 213 -3.41 -21.08 5.38
CA ARG A 213 -3.28 -22.43 5.96
C ARG A 213 -1.84 -22.92 5.98
N PHE A 214 -1.11 -22.69 4.88
CA PHE A 214 0.26 -23.18 4.74
C PHE A 214 1.24 -22.44 5.63
N TYR A 215 1.22 -21.12 5.64
CA TYR A 215 2.21 -20.32 6.38
C TYR A 215 1.85 -20.10 7.84
N LEU A 216 0.56 -19.98 8.16
CA LEU A 216 0.11 -19.68 9.51
C LEU A 216 -0.43 -20.92 10.26
N GLY A 217 -0.74 -22.00 9.55
CA GLY A 217 -1.38 -23.18 10.14
C GLY A 217 -2.78 -22.89 10.70
N GLN A 218 -3.47 -21.89 10.15
CA GLN A 218 -4.78 -21.41 10.61
C GLN A 218 -5.79 -21.43 9.48
N GLU A 219 -7.07 -21.54 9.82
CA GLU A 219 -8.14 -21.28 8.87
C GLU A 219 -8.34 -19.77 8.67
N PRO A 220 -8.67 -19.32 7.44
CA PRO A 220 -9.02 -17.93 7.18
C PRO A 220 -10.20 -17.49 8.06
N ILE A 221 -10.11 -16.28 8.65
CA ILE A 221 -11.19 -15.70 9.44
C ILE A 221 -12.35 -15.26 8.53
N LEU A 222 -12.03 -14.68 7.38
CA LEU A 222 -12.99 -14.26 6.36
C LEU A 222 -12.92 -15.19 5.14
N HIS A 223 -14.03 -15.37 4.49
CA HIS A 223 -14.09 -16.10 3.24
C HIS A 223 -13.69 -15.20 2.07
N ASN A 224 -13.03 -15.76 1.07
CA ASN A 224 -12.87 -15.09 -0.21
C ASN A 224 -14.14 -15.25 -1.05
N VAL A 225 -14.44 -14.27 -1.90
CA VAL A 225 -15.45 -14.46 -2.96
C VAL A 225 -15.02 -15.64 -3.83
N PRO A 226 -15.91 -16.61 -4.10
CA PRO A 226 -15.61 -17.75 -4.94
C PRO A 226 -15.05 -17.31 -6.29
N THR A 227 -13.86 -17.78 -6.62
CA THR A 227 -13.14 -17.35 -7.83
C THR A 227 -12.64 -18.54 -8.61
N HIS A 228 -12.96 -18.58 -9.89
CA HIS A 228 -12.63 -19.68 -10.78
C HIS A 228 -11.43 -19.35 -11.66
N ILE A 229 -10.46 -20.25 -11.71
CA ILE A 229 -9.25 -20.10 -12.50
C ILE A 229 -9.46 -20.69 -13.90
N CYS A 230 -9.88 -19.87 -14.86
CA CYS A 230 -10.23 -20.31 -16.22
C CYS A 230 -9.05 -20.89 -17.04
N SER A 231 -7.82 -20.87 -16.54
CA SER A 231 -6.72 -21.65 -17.14
C SER A 231 -6.78 -23.15 -16.80
N GLU A 232 -7.67 -23.56 -15.89
CA GLU A 232 -7.93 -24.93 -15.51
C GLU A 232 -9.20 -25.42 -16.24
N ALA A 233 -9.12 -26.56 -16.90
CA ALA A 233 -10.17 -27.01 -17.79
C ALA A 233 -11.55 -27.18 -17.10
N ASP A 234 -11.56 -27.73 -15.88
CA ASP A 234 -12.79 -27.97 -15.13
C ASP A 234 -13.41 -26.64 -14.67
N SER A 235 -12.59 -25.70 -14.20
CA SER A 235 -13.03 -24.36 -13.82
C SER A 235 -13.59 -23.60 -15.02
N LEU A 236 -12.93 -23.68 -16.17
CA LEU A 236 -13.40 -23.04 -17.40
C LEU A 236 -14.75 -23.62 -17.85
N SER A 237 -14.90 -24.96 -17.85
CA SER A 237 -16.18 -25.59 -18.21
C SER A 237 -17.30 -25.12 -17.27
N TYR A 238 -17.05 -25.13 -15.96
CA TYR A 238 -18.02 -24.65 -14.97
C TYR A 238 -18.44 -23.20 -15.22
N VAL A 239 -17.47 -22.30 -15.48
CA VAL A 239 -17.75 -20.88 -15.75
C VAL A 239 -18.59 -20.71 -16.99
N LEU A 240 -18.24 -21.40 -18.10
CA LEU A 240 -18.99 -21.32 -19.36
C LEU A 240 -20.44 -21.85 -19.22
N ASP A 241 -20.65 -22.86 -18.41
CA ASP A 241 -21.99 -23.45 -18.17
C ASP A 241 -22.84 -22.58 -17.20
N ASN A 242 -22.24 -21.62 -16.46
CA ASN A 242 -22.90 -20.83 -15.43
C ASN A 242 -22.75 -19.32 -15.60
N LEU A 243 -22.40 -18.80 -16.77
CA LEU A 243 -22.15 -17.38 -17.03
C LEU A 243 -23.25 -16.41 -16.56
N GLU A 244 -24.50 -16.85 -16.54
CA GLU A 244 -25.65 -16.03 -16.10
C GLU A 244 -25.82 -16.00 -14.58
N LYS A 245 -25.03 -16.79 -13.83
CA LYS A 245 -25.15 -16.92 -12.36
C LYS A 245 -23.91 -16.45 -11.60
N LEU A 246 -22.84 -16.13 -12.32
CA LEU A 246 -21.55 -15.72 -11.77
C LEU A 246 -21.34 -14.22 -11.84
#